data_465d40d17385b503752469c0fa8cc8da
#
_entry.id   465d40d17385b503752469c0fa8cc8da
#
_cell.length_a   1.000
_cell.length_b   1.000
_cell.length_c   1.000
_cell.angle_alpha   90.00
_cell.angle_beta   90.00
_cell.angle_gamma   90.00
#
_symmetry.space_group_name_H-M   'P 1'
#
loop_
_entity.id
_entity.type
_entity.pdbx_description
1 polymer ?
#
loop_
_entity_poly.entity_id
_entity_poly.type
_entity_poly.pdbx_seq_one_letter_code
_entity_poly.pdbx_strand_id
1 'polypeptide(L)'
;MSETTLVQLPKIYENMDEATMGPWAVQVGQKVSKGTPLVELITDKMVTDFEAPCDGTILEIYALEKSTVPFGYVICAIGDEGAQAPDVKAQNDACLNEHLKQNSIGLDLASIAAPSSKPTFKAAPAAKAFAKQQGVDLDKVAQFCGRDTIHRKDVEDYIASQRSAAEPVAAPTVQPEAAAVSAEAIEKRVALVTGASGAIGAAIARTLGARGMAIAIHCNSNSEAAEWLASELRSTGVLCEVFKADLCSPAECKALVQKVVAVWGRIDVLVNNAGRLLDATVSFMSDKQWSDSIEINLNAPFRLMREVSMVMAKRRYGRIVSLASDAGRMGSANRSNYAAAKEGLVGLTRSAALEMAGLGIRVNAVSPGFIESPMTANIPPAKMKDVLRQIPTRRLGKPEDVAALVAFLCSDEADYITGQVIPIDGGLCMA
;
A
#
# COMPACT_ATOMS: atom_id res chain seq x y z
N MET A 1 -5.18 -48.93 -14.39
CA MET A 1 -5.16 -47.92 -13.30
C MET A 1 -4.70 -46.63 -13.93
N SER A 2 -5.55 -45.64 -14.03
CA SER A 2 -5.21 -44.31 -14.57
C SER A 2 -4.18 -43.68 -13.65
N GLU A 3 -2.98 -43.41 -14.16
CA GLU A 3 -1.87 -42.86 -13.40
C GLU A 3 -2.02 -41.35 -13.36
N THR A 4 -2.45 -40.81 -12.20
CA THR A 4 -2.54 -39.37 -11.97
C THR A 4 -1.24 -38.89 -11.38
N THR A 5 -0.56 -37.94 -12.02
CA THR A 5 0.68 -37.35 -11.58
C THR A 5 0.37 -36.05 -10.82
N LEU A 6 0.73 -35.97 -9.53
CA LEU A 6 0.69 -34.74 -8.74
C LEU A 6 1.94 -33.90 -9.01
N VAL A 7 1.76 -32.74 -9.57
CA VAL A 7 2.85 -31.83 -9.91
C VAL A 7 3.14 -30.93 -8.73
N GLN A 8 4.33 -31.07 -8.15
CA GLN A 8 4.78 -30.27 -7.01
C GLN A 8 5.70 -29.16 -7.47
N LEU A 9 5.72 -28.04 -6.75
CA LEU A 9 6.68 -26.97 -6.97
C LEU A 9 8.11 -27.49 -6.73
N PRO A 10 8.99 -27.54 -7.76
CA PRO A 10 10.35 -28.01 -7.59
C PRO A 10 11.27 -26.90 -7.05
N LYS A 11 12.44 -27.27 -6.55
CA LYS A 11 13.54 -26.32 -6.33
C LYS A 11 14.19 -26.00 -7.68
N ILE A 12 14.08 -24.75 -8.11
CA ILE A 12 14.71 -24.26 -9.34
C ILE A 12 16.19 -23.92 -9.08
N TYR A 13 16.53 -23.55 -7.83
CA TYR A 13 17.90 -23.33 -7.35
C TYR A 13 18.04 -23.73 -5.88
N GLU A 14 19.27 -23.90 -5.40
CA GLU A 14 19.62 -24.57 -4.15
C GLU A 14 18.98 -23.96 -2.89
N ASN A 15 18.81 -22.64 -2.85
CA ASN A 15 18.24 -21.90 -1.71
C ASN A 15 16.82 -21.37 -1.98
N MET A 16 16.05 -22.03 -2.84
CA MET A 16 14.65 -21.65 -3.09
C MET A 16 13.75 -22.29 -2.03
N ASP A 17 13.05 -21.47 -1.26
CA ASP A 17 12.11 -21.89 -0.23
C ASP A 17 10.64 -21.77 -0.66
N GLU A 18 10.32 -20.80 -1.53
CA GLU A 18 8.98 -20.54 -2.03
C GLU A 18 8.98 -19.88 -3.41
N ALA A 19 7.83 -19.88 -4.09
CA ALA A 19 7.60 -19.12 -5.32
C ALA A 19 6.19 -18.56 -5.36
N THR A 20 6.03 -17.40 -6.00
CA THR A 20 4.72 -16.82 -6.30
C THR A 20 4.25 -17.30 -7.68
N MET A 21 3.01 -17.80 -7.74
CA MET A 21 2.36 -18.21 -8.98
C MET A 21 2.01 -16.99 -9.83
N GLY A 22 2.56 -16.90 -11.03
CA GLY A 22 2.14 -15.95 -12.06
C GLY A 22 0.88 -16.43 -12.78
N PRO A 23 0.63 -15.91 -13.99
CA PRO A 23 -0.51 -16.35 -14.79
C PRO A 23 -0.34 -17.82 -15.26
N TRP A 24 -1.42 -18.60 -15.17
CA TRP A 24 -1.47 -19.93 -15.75
C TRP A 24 -1.65 -19.87 -17.27
N ALA A 25 -0.77 -20.56 -18.00
CA ALA A 25 -0.86 -20.67 -19.45
C ALA A 25 -1.86 -21.75 -19.92
N VAL A 26 -2.40 -22.55 -18.97
CA VAL A 26 -3.30 -23.69 -19.23
C VAL A 26 -4.56 -23.60 -18.36
N GLN A 27 -5.59 -24.34 -18.78
CA GLN A 27 -6.86 -24.43 -18.06
C GLN A 27 -7.18 -25.89 -17.69
N VAL A 28 -8.03 -26.08 -16.66
CA VAL A 28 -8.53 -27.40 -16.28
C VAL A 28 -9.27 -28.03 -17.49
N GLY A 29 -8.99 -29.29 -17.77
CA GLY A 29 -9.49 -30.01 -18.93
C GLY A 29 -8.61 -29.90 -20.22
N GLN A 30 -7.58 -29.06 -20.21
CA GLN A 30 -6.67 -28.90 -21.35
C GLN A 30 -5.65 -30.03 -21.43
N LYS A 31 -5.43 -30.57 -22.62
CA LYS A 31 -4.35 -31.55 -22.90
C LYS A 31 -3.02 -30.84 -23.02
N VAL A 32 -2.02 -31.36 -22.32
CA VAL A 32 -0.64 -30.89 -22.36
C VAL A 32 0.33 -32.02 -22.68
N SER A 33 1.43 -31.66 -23.31
CA SER A 33 2.55 -32.56 -23.53
C SER A 33 3.72 -32.19 -22.65
N LYS A 34 4.59 -33.11 -22.34
CA LYS A 34 5.82 -32.83 -21.59
C LYS A 34 6.59 -31.65 -22.23
N GLY A 35 6.96 -30.66 -21.42
CA GLY A 35 7.60 -29.43 -21.87
C GLY A 35 6.63 -28.30 -22.26
N THR A 36 5.30 -28.49 -22.14
CA THR A 36 4.34 -27.42 -22.35
C THR A 36 4.38 -26.45 -21.16
N PRO A 37 4.54 -25.13 -21.37
CA PRO A 37 4.47 -24.15 -20.27
C PRO A 37 3.13 -24.23 -19.53
N LEU A 38 3.17 -24.37 -18.21
CA LEU A 38 1.99 -24.47 -17.35
C LEU A 38 1.69 -23.16 -16.64
N VAL A 39 2.69 -22.60 -15.96
CA VAL A 39 2.54 -21.40 -15.12
C VAL A 39 3.87 -20.65 -15.03
N GLU A 40 3.81 -19.33 -14.97
CA GLU A 40 4.96 -18.50 -14.67
C GLU A 40 5.28 -18.56 -13.17
N LEU A 41 6.52 -18.88 -12.81
CA LEU A 41 7.02 -18.89 -11.43
C LEU A 41 7.85 -17.64 -11.18
N ILE A 42 7.46 -16.87 -10.17
CA ILE A 42 8.13 -15.65 -9.74
C ILE A 42 8.82 -15.92 -8.41
N THR A 43 10.14 -15.86 -8.42
CA THR A 43 10.98 -16.03 -7.22
C THR A 43 11.73 -14.74 -6.90
N ASP A 44 12.43 -14.67 -5.79
CA ASP A 44 13.29 -13.55 -5.41
C ASP A 44 14.43 -13.27 -6.40
N LYS A 45 14.83 -14.28 -7.21
CA LYS A 45 15.98 -14.19 -8.11
C LYS A 45 15.61 -14.15 -9.58
N MET A 46 14.48 -14.76 -9.97
CA MET A 46 14.14 -14.90 -11.38
C MET A 46 12.65 -15.14 -11.61
N VAL A 47 12.23 -14.85 -12.83
CA VAL A 47 10.92 -15.22 -13.36
C VAL A 47 11.16 -16.26 -14.46
N THR A 48 10.48 -17.41 -14.37
CA THR A 48 10.65 -18.51 -15.34
C THR A 48 9.35 -19.25 -15.55
N ASP A 49 9.15 -19.79 -16.74
CA ASP A 49 8.03 -20.67 -17.02
C ASP A 49 8.30 -22.06 -16.45
N PHE A 50 7.32 -22.62 -15.78
CA PHE A 50 7.32 -23.99 -15.31
C PHE A 50 6.58 -24.88 -16.31
N GLU A 51 7.26 -25.92 -16.77
CA GLU A 51 6.78 -26.78 -17.82
C GLU A 51 6.17 -28.12 -17.31
N ALA A 52 5.25 -28.69 -18.06
CA ALA A 52 4.63 -29.99 -17.78
C ALA A 52 5.68 -31.10 -17.68
N PRO A 53 5.74 -31.85 -16.56
CA PRO A 53 6.70 -32.95 -16.42
C PRO A 53 6.32 -34.22 -17.22
N CYS A 54 5.06 -34.35 -17.63
CA CYS A 54 4.53 -35.50 -18.37
C CYS A 54 3.39 -35.08 -19.31
N ASP A 55 3.03 -35.98 -20.21
CA ASP A 55 1.84 -35.85 -21.07
C ASP A 55 0.58 -36.15 -20.27
N GLY A 56 -0.55 -35.51 -20.61
CA GLY A 56 -1.84 -35.77 -19.99
C GLY A 56 -2.83 -34.64 -20.13
N THR A 57 -3.87 -34.67 -19.31
CA THR A 57 -4.88 -33.60 -19.21
C THR A 57 -4.79 -32.93 -17.82
N ILE A 58 -4.87 -31.64 -17.75
CA ILE A 58 -4.92 -30.89 -16.47
C ILE A 58 -6.23 -31.24 -15.77
N LEU A 59 -6.17 -31.97 -14.67
CA LEU A 59 -7.34 -32.41 -13.94
C LEU A 59 -7.82 -31.33 -12.96
N GLU A 60 -6.87 -30.69 -12.25
CA GLU A 60 -7.16 -29.61 -11.30
C GLU A 60 -5.92 -28.73 -11.08
N ILE A 61 -6.16 -27.45 -10.76
CA ILE A 61 -5.16 -26.45 -10.38
C ILE A 61 -5.39 -26.09 -8.92
N TYR A 62 -4.44 -26.41 -8.03
CA TYR A 62 -4.54 -26.19 -6.58
C TYR A 62 -3.90 -24.89 -6.14
N ALA A 63 -2.89 -24.37 -6.87
CA ALA A 63 -2.24 -23.10 -6.58
C ALA A 63 -2.85 -21.99 -7.41
N LEU A 64 -3.46 -21.01 -6.76
CA LEU A 64 -4.10 -19.86 -7.42
C LEU A 64 -3.05 -18.87 -7.94
N GLU A 65 -3.39 -18.14 -9.01
CA GLU A 65 -2.58 -17.00 -9.45
C GLU A 65 -2.35 -16.01 -8.30
N LYS A 66 -1.14 -15.47 -8.22
CA LYS A 66 -0.70 -14.51 -7.17
C LYS A 66 -0.60 -15.12 -5.78
N SER A 67 -0.76 -16.43 -5.61
CA SER A 67 -0.46 -17.09 -4.34
C SER A 67 1.04 -17.42 -4.26
N THR A 68 1.63 -17.25 -3.08
CA THR A 68 2.98 -17.71 -2.78
C THR A 68 2.89 -19.05 -2.08
N VAL A 69 3.56 -20.06 -2.63
CA VAL A 69 3.54 -21.44 -2.12
C VAL A 69 4.96 -21.95 -1.89
N PRO A 70 5.19 -22.76 -0.84
CA PRO A 70 6.51 -23.28 -0.54
C PRO A 70 6.92 -24.40 -1.49
N PHE A 71 8.22 -24.70 -1.56
CA PHE A 71 8.75 -25.88 -2.20
C PHE A 71 8.04 -27.16 -1.73
N GLY A 72 7.71 -28.05 -2.66
CA GLY A 72 6.98 -29.29 -2.39
C GLY A 72 5.45 -29.17 -2.33
N TYR A 73 4.89 -27.95 -2.42
CA TYR A 73 3.45 -27.74 -2.53
C TYR A 73 2.92 -28.29 -3.85
N VAL A 74 1.82 -29.05 -3.83
CA VAL A 74 1.18 -29.58 -5.04
C VAL A 74 0.44 -28.45 -5.75
N ILE A 75 0.91 -28.09 -6.95
CA ILE A 75 0.38 -26.95 -7.72
C ILE A 75 -0.74 -27.35 -8.70
N CYS A 76 -0.66 -28.54 -9.31
CA CYS A 76 -1.71 -29.08 -10.18
C CYS A 76 -1.66 -30.61 -10.25
N ALA A 77 -2.69 -31.23 -10.83
CA ALA A 77 -2.76 -32.65 -11.15
C ALA A 77 -2.87 -32.86 -12.67
N ILE A 78 -2.09 -33.80 -13.24
CA ILE A 78 -2.12 -34.19 -14.63
C ILE A 78 -2.44 -35.70 -14.71
N GLY A 79 -3.38 -36.10 -15.56
CA GLY A 79 -3.78 -37.49 -15.69
C GLY A 79 -4.58 -37.77 -16.97
N ASP A 80 -5.21 -38.94 -17.05
CA ASP A 80 -6.06 -39.30 -18.16
C ASP A 80 -7.33 -38.45 -18.24
N GLU A 81 -7.83 -38.21 -19.43
CA GLU A 81 -9.07 -37.46 -19.66
C GLU A 81 -10.26 -38.11 -18.94
N GLY A 82 -10.91 -37.37 -18.05
CA GLY A 82 -12.05 -37.82 -17.22
C GLY A 82 -11.65 -38.53 -15.91
N ALA A 83 -10.36 -38.60 -15.57
CA ALA A 83 -9.92 -39.08 -14.27
C ALA A 83 -10.31 -38.06 -13.17
N GLN A 84 -10.60 -38.57 -11.96
CA GLN A 84 -10.95 -37.70 -10.83
C GLN A 84 -9.66 -37.12 -10.22
N ALA A 85 -9.65 -35.78 -9.99
CA ALA A 85 -8.54 -35.10 -9.34
C ALA A 85 -8.46 -35.54 -7.86
N PRO A 86 -7.25 -35.86 -7.34
CA PRO A 86 -7.07 -36.24 -5.94
C PRO A 86 -7.27 -35.05 -4.99
N ASP A 87 -7.83 -35.29 -3.80
CA ASP A 87 -7.84 -34.29 -2.73
C ASP A 87 -6.44 -34.19 -2.10
N VAL A 88 -5.76 -33.07 -2.33
CA VAL A 88 -4.40 -32.80 -1.82
C VAL A 88 -4.40 -31.78 -0.65
N LYS A 89 -5.57 -31.40 -0.16
CA LYS A 89 -5.68 -30.32 0.85
C LYS A 89 -4.85 -30.63 2.11
N ALA A 90 -4.96 -31.83 2.66
CA ALA A 90 -4.20 -32.21 3.85
C ALA A 90 -2.69 -32.20 3.63
N GLN A 91 -2.23 -32.59 2.43
CA GLN A 91 -0.82 -32.57 2.04
C GLN A 91 -0.31 -31.14 1.89
N ASN A 92 -1.05 -30.28 1.24
CA ASN A 92 -0.70 -28.89 1.03
C ASN A 92 -0.72 -28.09 2.34
N ASP A 93 -1.68 -28.34 3.23
CA ASP A 93 -1.74 -27.74 4.56
C ASP A 93 -0.54 -28.16 5.43
N ALA A 94 -0.11 -29.42 5.34
CA ALA A 94 1.08 -29.91 6.04
C ALA A 94 2.36 -29.22 5.53
N CYS A 95 2.50 -29.08 4.20
CA CYS A 95 3.63 -28.40 3.56
C CYS A 95 3.72 -26.93 4.00
N LEU A 96 2.61 -26.20 4.01
CA LEU A 96 2.53 -24.81 4.49
C LEU A 96 2.90 -24.69 5.97
N ASN A 97 2.40 -25.59 6.83
CA ASN A 97 2.70 -25.59 8.26
C ASN A 97 4.17 -25.88 8.55
N GLU A 98 4.79 -26.75 7.79
CA GLU A 98 6.23 -27.06 7.92
C GLU A 98 7.09 -25.88 7.50
N HIS A 99 6.76 -25.23 6.40
CA HIS A 99 7.44 -24.01 5.93
C HIS A 99 7.34 -22.88 6.94
N LEU A 100 6.16 -22.65 7.53
CA LEU A 100 5.95 -21.66 8.59
C LEU A 100 6.77 -21.96 9.85
N LYS A 101 6.95 -23.23 10.22
CA LYS A 101 7.78 -23.62 11.35
C LYS A 101 9.27 -23.40 11.10
N GLN A 102 9.75 -23.65 9.89
CA GLN A 102 11.16 -23.47 9.51
C GLN A 102 11.54 -21.98 9.42
N ASN A 103 10.59 -21.11 9.05
CA ASN A 103 10.82 -19.67 8.91
C ASN A 103 10.54 -18.87 10.20
N SER A 104 10.01 -19.50 11.26
CA SER A 104 9.83 -18.86 12.58
C SER A 104 11.11 -18.92 13.39
N ILE A 105 12.03 -18.01 13.13
CA ILE A 105 13.19 -17.76 13.98
C ILE A 105 12.71 -17.08 15.27
N GLY A 106 12.57 -17.86 16.36
CA GLY A 106 12.70 -17.37 17.73
C GLY A 106 11.51 -16.67 18.37
N LEU A 107 10.27 -16.93 17.97
CA LEU A 107 9.09 -16.55 18.76
C LEU A 107 8.33 -17.82 19.13
N ASP A 108 8.32 -18.10 20.44
CA ASP A 108 7.58 -19.22 21.03
C ASP A 108 6.06 -19.00 20.87
N LEU A 109 5.51 -19.46 19.74
CA LEU A 109 4.08 -19.35 19.38
C LEU A 109 3.21 -20.40 20.08
N ALA A 110 3.76 -21.16 21.04
CA ALA A 110 2.98 -22.14 21.82
C ALA A 110 2.01 -21.47 22.82
N SER A 111 2.07 -20.15 23.02
CA SER A 111 1.18 -19.43 23.94
C SER A 111 0.06 -18.63 23.26
N ILE A 112 -0.04 -18.64 21.93
CA ILE A 112 -1.16 -18.04 21.21
C ILE A 112 -1.92 -19.14 20.47
N ALA A 113 -2.50 -20.06 21.24
CA ALA A 113 -3.59 -20.88 20.75
C ALA A 113 -4.74 -19.92 20.44
N ALA A 114 -5.10 -19.81 19.17
CA ALA A 114 -6.30 -19.10 18.76
C ALA A 114 -7.50 -19.66 19.55
N PRO A 115 -8.27 -18.83 20.26
CA PRO A 115 -9.49 -19.30 20.85
C PRO A 115 -10.40 -19.70 19.69
N SER A 116 -10.83 -20.96 19.70
CA SER A 116 -12.00 -21.39 18.95
C SER A 116 -13.20 -20.61 19.51
N SER A 117 -13.46 -19.43 18.98
CA SER A 117 -14.61 -18.63 19.39
C SER A 117 -15.87 -19.31 18.88
N LYS A 118 -16.53 -20.01 19.78
CA LYS A 118 -17.98 -20.21 19.66
C LYS A 118 -18.59 -18.81 19.49
N PRO A 119 -19.60 -18.63 18.62
CA PRO A 119 -20.20 -17.33 18.39
C PRO A 119 -20.64 -16.70 19.72
N THR A 120 -20.13 -15.51 20.01
CA THR A 120 -20.34 -14.79 21.28
C THR A 120 -21.68 -14.05 21.34
N PHE A 121 -22.57 -14.27 20.39
CA PHE A 121 -23.91 -13.64 20.37
C PHE A 121 -25.02 -14.64 20.58
N LYS A 122 -26.13 -14.16 21.16
CA LYS A 122 -27.40 -14.90 21.29
C LYS A 122 -28.35 -14.43 20.21
N ALA A 123 -28.94 -15.35 19.43
CA ALA A 123 -29.96 -14.99 18.46
C ALA A 123 -31.32 -15.50 18.96
N ALA A 124 -32.32 -14.61 18.99
CA ALA A 124 -33.67 -14.93 19.34
C ALA A 124 -34.26 -16.02 18.40
N PRO A 125 -35.13 -16.93 18.88
CA PRO A 125 -35.70 -18.00 18.05
C PRO A 125 -36.35 -17.51 16.75
N ALA A 126 -37.04 -16.36 16.80
CA ALA A 126 -37.63 -15.71 15.64
C ALA A 126 -36.60 -15.17 14.63
N ALA A 127 -35.44 -14.69 15.11
CA ALA A 127 -34.34 -14.25 14.26
C ALA A 127 -33.69 -15.43 13.53
N LYS A 128 -33.48 -16.56 14.22
CA LYS A 128 -32.91 -17.78 13.62
C LYS A 128 -33.82 -18.36 12.53
N ALA A 129 -35.13 -18.43 12.81
CA ALA A 129 -36.11 -18.93 11.85
C ALA A 129 -36.17 -18.03 10.60
N PHE A 130 -36.20 -16.72 10.79
CA PHE A 130 -36.28 -15.74 9.70
C PHE A 130 -34.97 -15.67 8.87
N ALA A 131 -33.83 -15.69 9.52
CA ALA A 131 -32.53 -15.73 8.82
C ALA A 131 -32.40 -17.01 7.97
N LYS A 132 -32.78 -18.16 8.49
CA LYS A 132 -32.84 -19.44 7.75
C LYS A 132 -33.79 -19.39 6.55
N GLN A 133 -34.95 -18.77 6.70
CA GLN A 133 -35.95 -18.62 5.61
C GLN A 133 -35.41 -17.68 4.50
N GLN A 134 -34.64 -16.68 4.85
CA GLN A 134 -34.11 -15.70 3.91
C GLN A 134 -32.68 -16.04 3.40
N GLY A 135 -32.10 -17.16 3.84
CA GLY A 135 -30.74 -17.59 3.44
C GLY A 135 -29.64 -16.66 3.96
N VAL A 136 -29.84 -15.97 5.09
CA VAL A 136 -28.92 -14.97 5.65
C VAL A 136 -28.11 -15.58 6.78
N ASP A 137 -26.80 -15.34 6.76
CA ASP A 137 -25.87 -15.78 7.79
C ASP A 137 -25.94 -14.85 9.02
N LEU A 138 -26.21 -15.44 10.18
CA LEU A 138 -26.35 -14.71 11.44
C LEU A 138 -25.04 -14.10 11.93
N ASP A 139 -23.87 -14.64 11.56
CA ASP A 139 -22.57 -14.06 11.89
C ASP A 139 -22.39 -12.70 11.18
N LYS A 140 -22.84 -12.58 9.94
CA LYS A 140 -22.84 -11.33 9.18
C LYS A 140 -23.82 -10.30 9.75
N VAL A 141 -24.98 -10.75 10.24
CA VAL A 141 -25.94 -9.88 10.90
C VAL A 141 -25.40 -9.38 12.24
N ALA A 142 -24.70 -10.23 13.01
CA ALA A 142 -24.05 -9.85 14.26
C ALA A 142 -23.00 -8.77 14.05
N GLN A 143 -22.15 -8.92 13.01
CA GLN A 143 -21.14 -7.92 12.62
C GLN A 143 -21.77 -6.60 12.16
N PHE A 144 -22.91 -6.66 11.48
CA PHE A 144 -23.64 -5.48 11.00
C PHE A 144 -24.27 -4.68 12.14
N CYS A 145 -24.96 -5.35 13.08
CA CYS A 145 -25.69 -4.67 14.16
C CYS A 145 -24.84 -4.39 15.40
N GLY A 146 -23.65 -5.03 15.57
CA GLY A 146 -22.73 -4.82 16.69
C GLY A 146 -23.33 -5.11 18.08
N ARG A 147 -24.32 -6.02 18.18
CA ARG A 147 -25.04 -6.34 19.41
C ARG A 147 -24.84 -7.79 19.83
N ASP A 148 -24.81 -8.03 21.15
CA ASP A 148 -24.67 -9.36 21.72
C ASP A 148 -25.92 -10.22 21.56
N THR A 149 -27.09 -9.66 21.18
CA THR A 149 -28.32 -10.36 20.93
C THR A 149 -28.99 -9.89 19.65
N ILE A 150 -29.20 -10.81 18.72
CA ILE A 150 -29.84 -10.56 17.41
C ILE A 150 -31.32 -10.81 17.48
N HIS A 151 -32.13 -9.83 17.10
CA HIS A 151 -33.55 -9.90 16.95
C HIS A 151 -33.95 -10.00 15.47
N ARG A 152 -35.19 -10.38 15.19
CA ARG A 152 -35.73 -10.48 13.82
C ARG A 152 -35.55 -9.18 13.02
N LYS A 153 -35.74 -8.04 13.69
CA LYS A 153 -35.58 -6.72 13.08
C LYS A 153 -34.14 -6.45 12.58
N ASP A 154 -33.14 -6.95 13.30
CA ASP A 154 -31.71 -6.78 12.88
C ASP A 154 -31.42 -7.55 11.59
N VAL A 155 -32.10 -8.71 11.38
CA VAL A 155 -32.02 -9.48 10.12
C VAL A 155 -32.76 -8.75 8.99
N GLU A 156 -33.91 -8.14 9.27
CA GLU A 156 -34.70 -7.34 8.31
C GLU A 156 -33.90 -6.09 7.87
N ASP A 157 -33.28 -5.38 8.81
CA ASP A 157 -32.47 -4.19 8.55
C ASP A 157 -31.21 -4.54 7.75
N TYR A 158 -30.58 -5.69 8.02
CA TYR A 158 -29.46 -6.20 7.23
C TYR A 158 -29.87 -6.52 5.78
N ILE A 159 -31.00 -7.18 5.58
CA ILE A 159 -31.52 -7.47 4.23
C ILE A 159 -31.89 -6.19 3.49
N ALA A 160 -32.47 -5.21 4.17
CA ALA A 160 -32.80 -3.92 3.59
C ALA A 160 -31.54 -3.15 3.16
N SER A 161 -30.46 -3.20 3.95
CA SER A 161 -29.17 -2.59 3.59
C SER A 161 -28.53 -3.22 2.35
N GLN A 162 -28.67 -4.55 2.20
CA GLN A 162 -28.18 -5.27 1.01
C GLN A 162 -29.02 -4.96 -0.25
N ARG A 163 -30.31 -4.70 -0.10
CA ARG A 163 -31.20 -4.29 -1.21
C ARG A 163 -30.98 -2.85 -1.63
N SER A 164 -30.72 -1.95 -0.67
CA SER A 164 -30.37 -0.54 -0.97
C SER A 164 -29.03 -0.40 -1.70
N ALA A 165 -28.14 -1.38 -1.59
CA ALA A 165 -26.88 -1.43 -2.34
C ALA A 165 -27.03 -1.95 -3.79
N ALA A 166 -28.23 -2.48 -4.15
CA ALA A 166 -28.48 -3.12 -5.45
C ALA A 166 -29.37 -2.35 -6.41
N GLU A 167 -29.96 -1.20 -6.00
CA GLU A 167 -30.71 -0.35 -6.91
C GLU A 167 -29.92 0.88 -7.31
N PRO A 168 -29.71 1.14 -8.63
CA PRO A 168 -29.09 2.38 -9.08
C PRO A 168 -30.10 3.52 -8.91
N VAL A 169 -29.92 4.35 -7.89
CA VAL A 169 -30.62 5.62 -7.76
C VAL A 169 -30.19 6.49 -8.94
N ALA A 170 -31.12 6.80 -9.82
CA ALA A 170 -30.96 7.81 -10.85
C ALA A 170 -30.67 9.17 -10.20
N ALA A 171 -29.42 9.61 -10.27
CA ALA A 171 -29.01 10.93 -9.82
C ALA A 171 -29.55 12.01 -10.80
N PRO A 172 -29.97 13.18 -10.29
CA PRO A 172 -30.34 14.29 -11.14
C PRO A 172 -29.13 14.76 -11.95
N THR A 173 -29.31 14.91 -13.23
CA THR A 173 -28.35 15.39 -14.21
C THR A 173 -27.95 16.83 -13.87
N VAL A 174 -26.87 17.00 -13.14
CA VAL A 174 -26.09 18.24 -13.16
C VAL A 174 -24.86 17.90 -14.00
N GLN A 175 -24.87 18.42 -15.23
CA GLN A 175 -23.71 18.38 -16.10
C GLN A 175 -22.63 19.28 -15.49
N PRO A 176 -21.46 18.74 -15.07
CA PRO A 176 -20.25 19.53 -15.09
C PRO A 176 -19.71 19.43 -16.52
N GLU A 177 -19.61 20.53 -17.21
CA GLU A 177 -18.68 20.68 -18.32
C GLU A 177 -17.25 20.46 -17.81
N ALA A 178 -16.88 19.22 -17.57
CA ALA A 178 -15.50 18.80 -17.52
C ALA A 178 -15.14 18.47 -18.97
N ALA A 179 -14.34 19.34 -19.58
CA ALA A 179 -13.68 19.03 -20.83
C ALA A 179 -13.06 17.63 -20.66
N ALA A 180 -13.64 16.63 -21.32
CA ALA A 180 -13.09 15.31 -21.47
C ALA A 180 -11.76 15.48 -22.23
N VAL A 181 -10.68 15.60 -21.48
CA VAL A 181 -9.34 15.37 -22.01
C VAL A 181 -9.34 13.89 -22.37
N SER A 182 -9.44 13.59 -23.66
CA SER A 182 -9.24 12.26 -24.22
C SER A 182 -7.99 11.68 -23.56
N ALA A 183 -8.07 10.43 -23.12
CA ALA A 183 -6.96 9.70 -22.50
C ALA A 183 -5.87 9.39 -23.55
N GLU A 184 -5.33 10.42 -24.20
CA GLU A 184 -4.05 10.38 -24.87
C GLU A 184 -3.01 10.31 -23.75
N ALA A 185 -2.26 9.23 -23.71
CA ALA A 185 -1.21 8.99 -22.73
C ALA A 185 -0.29 10.21 -22.68
N ILE A 186 -0.35 10.95 -21.58
CA ILE A 186 0.47 12.15 -21.40
C ILE A 186 1.93 11.75 -21.51
N GLU A 187 2.72 12.36 -22.40
CA GLU A 187 4.17 12.16 -22.49
C GLU A 187 4.90 12.62 -21.23
N LYS A 188 4.32 13.58 -20.52
CA LYS A 188 4.90 14.12 -19.27
C LYS A 188 4.84 13.11 -18.13
N ARG A 189 5.88 13.07 -17.31
CA ARG A 189 5.88 12.33 -16.06
C ARG A 189 4.85 12.91 -15.10
N VAL A 190 4.20 12.05 -14.32
CA VAL A 190 3.17 12.40 -13.35
C VAL A 190 3.69 12.23 -11.93
N ALA A 191 3.62 13.29 -11.12
CA ALA A 191 4.00 13.28 -9.72
C ALA A 191 2.75 13.39 -8.82
N LEU A 192 2.51 12.39 -7.98
CA LEU A 192 1.54 12.46 -6.89
C LEU A 192 2.22 13.00 -5.63
N VAL A 193 1.83 14.19 -5.19
CA VAL A 193 2.35 14.83 -3.98
C VAL A 193 1.28 14.83 -2.89
N THR A 194 1.49 14.06 -1.82
CA THR A 194 0.52 13.99 -0.73
C THR A 194 0.69 15.16 0.24
N GLY A 195 -0.43 15.70 0.74
CA GLY A 195 -0.41 16.87 1.61
C GLY A 195 0.17 18.12 0.94
N ALA A 196 -0.07 18.27 -0.36
CA ALA A 196 0.47 19.38 -1.16
C ALA A 196 -0.12 20.75 -0.79
N SER A 197 -1.21 20.79 -0.01
CA SER A 197 -1.74 22.03 0.57
C SER A 197 -0.90 22.61 1.72
N GLY A 198 0.10 21.86 2.24
CA GLY A 198 1.05 22.33 3.24
C GLY A 198 2.28 22.99 2.64
N ALA A 199 3.06 23.75 3.45
CA ALA A 199 4.21 24.54 2.98
C ALA A 199 5.24 23.70 2.19
N ILE A 200 5.73 22.60 2.75
CA ILE A 200 6.72 21.72 2.10
C ILE A 200 6.12 21.06 0.86
N GLY A 201 4.91 20.51 0.96
CA GLY A 201 4.24 19.86 -0.16
C GLY A 201 3.98 20.80 -1.34
N ALA A 202 3.60 22.05 -1.06
CA ALA A 202 3.39 23.08 -2.07
C ALA A 202 4.71 23.45 -2.79
N ALA A 203 5.80 23.63 -2.04
CA ALA A 203 7.11 23.90 -2.60
C ALA A 203 7.59 22.73 -3.50
N ILE A 204 7.37 21.49 -3.06
CA ILE A 204 7.68 20.28 -3.85
C ILE A 204 6.86 20.28 -5.15
N ALA A 205 5.54 20.51 -5.07
CA ALA A 205 4.66 20.55 -6.24
C ALA A 205 5.10 21.60 -7.26
N ARG A 206 5.44 22.82 -6.80
CA ARG A 206 6.00 23.89 -7.66
C ARG A 206 7.29 23.46 -8.32
N THR A 207 8.23 22.92 -7.56
CA THR A 207 9.54 22.53 -8.08
C THR A 207 9.46 21.40 -9.09
N LEU A 208 8.62 20.37 -8.86
CA LEU A 208 8.40 19.28 -9.80
C LEU A 208 7.65 19.77 -11.05
N GLY A 209 6.66 20.65 -10.89
CA GLY A 209 5.95 21.27 -12.00
C GLY A 209 6.87 22.11 -12.90
N ALA A 210 7.74 22.93 -12.31
CA ALA A 210 8.75 23.69 -13.04
C ALA A 210 9.76 22.82 -13.80
N ARG A 211 9.95 21.56 -13.37
CA ARG A 211 10.74 20.54 -14.08
C ARG A 211 9.96 19.78 -15.15
N GLY A 212 8.75 20.25 -15.49
CA GLY A 212 7.93 19.73 -16.60
C GLY A 212 7.02 18.55 -16.24
N MET A 213 6.90 18.18 -14.98
CA MET A 213 5.99 17.12 -14.56
C MET A 213 4.54 17.60 -14.47
N ALA A 214 3.59 16.72 -14.72
CA ALA A 214 2.20 16.92 -14.34
C ALA A 214 2.02 16.59 -12.84
N ILE A 215 1.21 17.39 -12.12
CA ILE A 215 1.14 17.33 -10.66
C ILE A 215 -0.25 16.88 -10.17
N ALA A 216 -0.33 15.71 -9.55
CA ALA A 216 -1.46 15.30 -8.76
C ALA A 216 -1.33 15.89 -7.34
N ILE A 217 -2.12 16.93 -7.08
CA ILE A 217 -2.13 17.68 -5.82
C ILE A 217 -3.08 16.97 -4.87
N HIS A 218 -2.56 16.25 -3.87
CA HIS A 218 -3.43 15.63 -2.88
C HIS A 218 -3.63 16.53 -1.66
N CYS A 219 -4.88 16.64 -1.21
CA CYS A 219 -5.29 17.23 0.07
C CYS A 219 -6.31 16.35 0.79
N ASN A 220 -6.45 16.52 2.11
CA ASN A 220 -7.54 15.94 2.90
C ASN A 220 -8.63 16.99 3.17
N SER A 221 -8.41 17.90 4.11
CA SER A 221 -9.39 18.88 4.57
C SER A 221 -9.21 20.27 3.96
N ASN A 222 -7.99 20.68 3.64
CA ASN A 222 -7.69 22.02 3.13
C ASN A 222 -7.75 22.05 1.59
N SER A 223 -8.96 21.93 1.04
CA SER A 223 -9.19 21.96 -0.41
C SER A 223 -8.94 23.35 -0.99
N GLU A 224 -9.22 24.41 -0.25
CA GLU A 224 -9.04 25.81 -0.71
C GLU A 224 -7.56 26.09 -1.03
N ALA A 225 -6.65 25.74 -0.11
CA ALA A 225 -5.21 25.91 -0.35
C ALA A 225 -4.70 25.01 -1.49
N ALA A 226 -5.28 23.82 -1.68
CA ALA A 226 -4.93 22.94 -2.79
C ALA A 226 -5.39 23.53 -4.14
N GLU A 227 -6.59 24.09 -4.23
CA GLU A 227 -7.10 24.75 -5.44
C GLU A 227 -6.35 26.06 -5.74
N TRP A 228 -5.97 26.81 -4.70
CA TRP A 228 -5.13 27.98 -4.90
C TRP A 228 -3.78 27.59 -5.52
N LEU A 229 -3.11 26.56 -4.98
CA LEU A 229 -1.88 26.01 -5.55
C LEU A 229 -2.09 25.52 -6.99
N ALA A 230 -3.18 24.83 -7.26
CA ALA A 230 -3.52 24.37 -8.61
C ALA A 230 -3.68 25.54 -9.58
N SER A 231 -4.39 26.60 -9.17
CA SER A 231 -4.56 27.82 -9.97
C SER A 231 -3.22 28.49 -10.28
N GLU A 232 -2.34 28.61 -9.28
CA GLU A 232 -0.99 29.13 -9.44
C GLU A 232 -0.18 28.30 -10.45
N LEU A 233 -0.15 26.97 -10.30
CA LEU A 233 0.57 26.08 -11.20
C LEU A 233 0.02 26.13 -12.63
N ARG A 234 -1.28 26.14 -12.78
CA ARG A 234 -1.92 26.26 -14.12
C ARG A 234 -1.56 27.60 -14.80
N SER A 235 -1.43 28.68 -14.03
CA SER A 235 -1.04 29.99 -14.58
C SER A 235 0.38 29.99 -15.16
N THR A 236 1.24 29.08 -14.71
CA THR A 236 2.61 28.88 -15.25
C THR A 236 2.67 27.77 -16.33
N GLY A 237 1.53 27.24 -16.78
CA GLY A 237 1.46 26.19 -17.81
C GLY A 237 1.70 24.77 -17.30
N VAL A 238 1.74 24.56 -15.98
CA VAL A 238 1.87 23.23 -15.39
C VAL A 238 0.52 22.51 -15.43
N LEU A 239 0.49 21.29 -15.98
CA LEU A 239 -0.68 20.42 -15.89
C LEU A 239 -0.84 19.95 -14.45
N CYS A 240 -1.96 20.20 -13.82
CA CYS A 240 -2.22 19.73 -12.47
C CYS A 240 -3.72 19.54 -12.19
N GLU A 241 -4.00 18.62 -11.27
CA GLU A 241 -5.35 18.30 -10.81
C GLU A 241 -5.34 18.10 -9.30
N VAL A 242 -6.44 18.47 -8.63
CA VAL A 242 -6.61 18.31 -7.18
C VAL A 242 -7.37 17.02 -6.88
N PHE A 243 -6.83 16.23 -5.98
CA PHE A 243 -7.41 14.97 -5.51
C PHE A 243 -7.62 15.02 -3.99
N LYS A 244 -8.87 14.94 -3.58
CA LYS A 244 -9.23 14.86 -2.15
C LYS A 244 -9.34 13.39 -1.73
N ALA A 245 -8.64 13.03 -0.63
CA ALA A 245 -8.73 11.71 0.00
C ALA A 245 -8.32 11.78 1.48
N ASP A 246 -8.91 10.92 2.31
CA ASP A 246 -8.39 10.64 3.67
C ASP A 246 -7.40 9.47 3.60
N LEU A 247 -6.12 9.74 3.78
CA LEU A 247 -5.08 8.72 3.74
C LEU A 247 -5.10 7.76 4.94
N CYS A 248 -5.86 8.08 5.98
CA CYS A 248 -6.13 7.13 7.07
C CYS A 248 -7.08 6.01 6.63
N SER A 249 -7.79 6.18 5.51
CA SER A 249 -8.66 5.16 4.93
C SER A 249 -7.91 4.31 3.88
N PRO A 250 -7.75 3.00 4.08
CA PRO A 250 -7.13 2.11 3.08
C PRO A 250 -7.84 2.15 1.72
N ALA A 251 -9.17 2.25 1.74
CA ALA A 251 -9.98 2.31 0.53
C ALA A 251 -9.74 3.61 -0.24
N GLU A 252 -9.61 4.74 0.48
CA GLU A 252 -9.35 6.04 -0.15
C GLU A 252 -7.92 6.17 -0.68
N CYS A 253 -6.91 5.56 -0.02
CA CYS A 253 -5.56 5.45 -0.57
C CYS A 253 -5.55 4.75 -1.93
N LYS A 254 -6.24 3.60 -2.04
CA LYS A 254 -6.38 2.86 -3.29
C LYS A 254 -7.15 3.69 -4.34
N ALA A 255 -8.29 4.27 -3.95
CA ALA A 255 -9.10 5.10 -4.84
C ALA A 255 -8.34 6.34 -5.35
N LEU A 256 -7.50 6.97 -4.51
CA LEU A 256 -6.64 8.08 -4.92
C LEU A 256 -5.72 7.68 -6.07
N VAL A 257 -4.97 6.58 -5.92
CA VAL A 257 -4.08 6.08 -6.98
C VAL A 257 -4.85 5.76 -8.26
N GLN A 258 -6.01 5.09 -8.13
CA GLN A 258 -6.86 4.78 -9.27
C GLN A 258 -7.37 6.04 -9.99
N LYS A 259 -7.80 7.07 -9.26
CA LYS A 259 -8.25 8.35 -9.84
C LYS A 259 -7.13 9.05 -10.61
N VAL A 260 -5.91 9.11 -10.05
CA VAL A 260 -4.76 9.71 -10.73
C VAL A 260 -4.43 8.94 -12.01
N VAL A 261 -4.44 7.61 -11.96
CA VAL A 261 -4.23 6.77 -13.14
C VAL A 261 -5.36 6.93 -14.18
N ALA A 262 -6.60 7.08 -13.74
CA ALA A 262 -7.73 7.31 -14.66
C ALA A 262 -7.58 8.63 -15.43
N VAL A 263 -7.02 9.68 -14.81
CA VAL A 263 -6.81 10.98 -15.47
C VAL A 263 -5.62 10.96 -16.43
N TRP A 264 -4.48 10.34 -16.02
CA TRP A 264 -3.21 10.48 -16.79
C TRP A 264 -2.61 9.15 -17.27
N GLY A 265 -3.20 8.01 -16.96
CA GLY A 265 -2.72 6.69 -17.37
C GLY A 265 -1.41 6.26 -16.69
N ARG A 266 -0.84 7.07 -15.79
CA ARG A 266 0.48 6.82 -15.19
C ARG A 266 0.68 7.53 -13.86
N ILE A 267 1.60 7.03 -13.06
CA ILE A 267 2.24 7.71 -11.92
C ILE A 267 3.71 7.34 -11.99
N ASP A 268 4.59 8.32 -12.06
CA ASP A 268 6.04 8.13 -12.17
C ASP A 268 6.77 8.54 -10.89
N VAL A 269 6.18 9.44 -10.13
CA VAL A 269 6.71 9.95 -8.88
C VAL A 269 5.63 9.89 -7.80
N LEU A 270 5.98 9.36 -6.62
CA LEU A 270 5.20 9.48 -5.40
C LEU A 270 6.01 10.24 -4.36
N VAL A 271 5.45 11.33 -3.83
CA VAL A 271 6.02 12.03 -2.68
C VAL A 271 5.09 11.87 -1.48
N ASN A 272 5.49 11.03 -0.52
CA ASN A 272 4.81 10.84 0.76
C ASN A 272 5.19 11.99 1.71
N ASN A 273 4.49 13.13 1.58
CA ASN A 273 4.71 14.32 2.39
C ASN A 273 3.60 14.53 3.43
N ALA A 274 2.39 14.00 3.22
CA ALA A 274 1.32 14.11 4.20
C ALA A 274 1.74 13.56 5.56
N GLY A 275 1.41 14.29 6.62
CA GLY A 275 1.70 13.89 7.98
C GLY A 275 1.04 14.83 8.99
N ARG A 276 0.96 14.41 10.25
CA ARG A 276 0.36 15.17 11.34
C ARG A 276 1.09 14.92 12.64
N LEU A 277 1.22 15.97 13.46
CA LEU A 277 1.71 15.89 14.83
C LEU A 277 0.51 15.74 15.78
N LEU A 278 0.66 14.86 16.77
CA LEU A 278 -0.28 14.64 17.85
C LEU A 278 0.53 14.57 19.16
N ASP A 279 0.91 15.74 19.64
CA ASP A 279 1.87 15.90 20.73
C ASP A 279 1.26 15.49 22.08
N ALA A 280 1.95 14.60 22.80
CA ALA A 280 1.68 14.21 24.18
C ALA A 280 2.93 13.56 24.78
N THR A 281 3.16 13.72 26.09
CA THR A 281 4.21 12.92 26.78
C THR A 281 3.82 11.45 26.78
N VAL A 282 4.79 10.55 26.79
CA VAL A 282 4.55 9.09 26.79
C VAL A 282 3.55 8.66 27.84
N SER A 283 3.66 9.22 29.07
CA SER A 283 2.80 8.87 30.20
C SER A 283 1.33 9.32 30.05
N PHE A 284 1.06 10.31 29.20
CA PHE A 284 -0.28 10.85 28.97
C PHE A 284 -0.78 10.67 27.53
N MET A 285 0.00 10.00 26.67
CA MET A 285 -0.40 9.73 25.31
C MET A 285 -1.48 8.65 25.29
N SER A 286 -2.63 8.96 24.72
CA SER A 286 -3.69 7.98 24.55
C SER A 286 -3.36 7.01 23.39
N ASP A 287 -3.90 5.78 23.46
CA ASP A 287 -3.80 4.80 22.37
C ASP A 287 -4.32 5.37 21.04
N LYS A 288 -5.34 6.22 21.09
CA LYS A 288 -5.86 6.90 19.92
C LYS A 288 -4.84 7.87 19.31
N GLN A 289 -4.16 8.69 20.11
CA GLN A 289 -3.12 9.60 19.60
C GLN A 289 -1.94 8.84 19.01
N TRP A 290 -1.58 7.71 19.65
CA TRP A 290 -0.57 6.80 19.12
C TRP A 290 -0.99 6.24 17.77
N SER A 291 -2.15 5.57 17.71
CA SER A 291 -2.65 4.90 16.51
C SER A 291 -2.89 5.87 15.36
N ASP A 292 -3.50 7.03 15.62
CA ASP A 292 -3.73 8.06 14.60
C ASP A 292 -2.41 8.60 14.00
N SER A 293 -1.36 8.72 14.83
CA SER A 293 -0.05 9.17 14.36
C SER A 293 0.63 8.11 13.48
N ILE A 294 0.61 6.85 13.90
CA ILE A 294 1.13 5.72 13.11
C ILE A 294 0.36 5.60 11.79
N GLU A 295 -0.95 5.76 11.85
CA GLU A 295 -1.82 5.62 10.69
C GLU A 295 -1.44 6.60 9.57
N ILE A 296 -1.35 7.88 9.86
CA ILE A 296 -1.08 8.90 8.83
C ILE A 296 0.40 8.99 8.45
N ASN A 297 1.34 8.80 9.41
CA ASN A 297 2.76 9.04 9.18
C ASN A 297 3.53 7.79 8.69
N LEU A 298 2.96 6.58 8.85
CA LEU A 298 3.60 5.32 8.46
C LEU A 298 2.71 4.43 7.59
N ASN A 299 1.49 4.09 8.06
CA ASN A 299 0.62 3.17 7.33
C ASN A 299 0.13 3.76 5.99
N ALA A 300 -0.19 5.05 5.95
CA ALA A 300 -0.61 5.73 4.72
C ALA A 300 0.52 5.73 3.65
N PRO A 301 1.77 6.12 3.94
CA PRO A 301 2.90 5.93 3.02
C PRO A 301 3.07 4.50 2.53
N PHE A 302 2.99 3.49 3.41
CA PHE A 302 3.06 2.09 3.02
C PHE A 302 1.97 1.72 2.00
N ARG A 303 0.71 2.10 2.26
CA ARG A 303 -0.40 1.80 1.34
C ARG A 303 -0.21 2.45 -0.02
N LEU A 304 0.18 3.71 -0.04
CA LEU A 304 0.43 4.42 -1.29
C LEU A 304 1.61 3.82 -2.07
N MET A 305 2.72 3.46 -1.40
CA MET A 305 3.84 2.76 -2.03
C MET A 305 3.38 1.47 -2.69
N ARG A 306 2.60 0.64 -1.97
CA ARG A 306 2.05 -0.62 -2.48
C ARG A 306 1.19 -0.41 -3.72
N GLU A 307 0.28 0.56 -3.70
CA GLU A 307 -0.62 0.80 -4.84
C GLU A 307 0.12 1.37 -6.05
N VAL A 308 1.05 2.32 -5.86
CA VAL A 308 1.79 2.92 -6.98
C VAL A 308 2.85 1.99 -7.56
N SER A 309 3.45 1.10 -6.75
CA SER A 309 4.49 0.18 -7.22
C SER A 309 3.99 -0.70 -8.37
N MET A 310 2.74 -1.15 -8.30
CA MET A 310 2.10 -1.93 -9.38
C MET A 310 1.93 -1.13 -10.69
N VAL A 311 1.72 0.19 -10.57
CA VAL A 311 1.62 1.09 -11.74
C VAL A 311 3.01 1.36 -12.33
N MET A 312 3.99 1.65 -11.46
CA MET A 312 5.37 1.96 -11.83
C MET A 312 6.10 0.75 -12.45
N ALA A 313 5.90 -0.45 -11.91
CA ALA A 313 6.52 -1.69 -12.37
C ALA A 313 6.21 -2.00 -13.84
N LYS A 314 4.96 -1.75 -14.29
CA LYS A 314 4.55 -1.94 -15.69
C LYS A 314 5.37 -1.10 -16.68
N ARG A 315 5.89 0.04 -16.22
CA ARG A 315 6.72 0.96 -17.02
C ARG A 315 8.21 0.82 -16.75
N ARG A 316 8.58 -0.03 -15.77
CA ARG A 316 9.95 -0.19 -15.25
C ARG A 316 10.60 1.15 -14.90
N TYR A 317 9.80 2.06 -14.36
CA TYR A 317 10.23 3.39 -13.92
C TYR A 317 9.37 3.86 -12.73
N GLY A 318 10.02 4.33 -11.69
CA GLY A 318 9.35 4.96 -10.55
C GLY A 318 10.35 5.69 -9.64
N ARG A 319 9.87 6.76 -9.00
CA ARG A 319 10.59 7.49 -7.96
C ARG A 319 9.66 7.67 -6.76
N ILE A 320 10.04 7.13 -5.64
CA ILE A 320 9.29 7.25 -4.39
C ILE A 320 10.16 7.99 -3.38
N VAL A 321 9.70 9.14 -2.91
CA VAL A 321 10.39 9.93 -1.90
C VAL A 321 9.48 10.16 -0.71
N SER A 322 9.91 9.73 0.47
CA SER A 322 9.14 9.88 1.71
C SER A 322 9.76 10.94 2.62
N LEU A 323 8.91 11.81 3.20
CA LEU A 323 9.34 12.80 4.18
C LEU A 323 9.42 12.13 5.56
N ALA A 324 10.64 11.74 5.95
CA ALA A 324 10.99 11.31 7.30
C ALA A 324 11.08 12.54 8.24
N SER A 325 11.89 12.50 9.27
CA SER A 325 12.17 13.62 10.18
C SER A 325 13.40 13.31 11.02
N ASP A 326 14.14 14.33 11.42
CA ASP A 326 15.16 14.28 12.46
C ASP A 326 14.61 13.75 13.80
N ALA A 327 13.32 14.00 14.08
CA ALA A 327 12.65 13.52 15.28
C ALA A 327 12.67 11.99 15.45
N GLY A 328 12.66 11.22 14.35
CA GLY A 328 12.82 9.77 14.40
C GLY A 328 14.21 9.37 14.90
N ARG A 329 15.23 10.00 14.36
CA ARG A 329 16.64 9.70 14.60
C ARG A 329 17.16 10.22 15.94
N MET A 330 16.80 11.45 16.32
CA MET A 330 17.27 12.10 17.54
C MET A 330 16.33 11.89 18.73
N GLY A 331 15.11 11.44 18.47
CA GLY A 331 14.01 11.53 19.42
C GLY A 331 13.43 12.95 19.50
N SER A 332 12.19 13.05 19.96
CA SER A 332 11.53 14.33 20.16
C SER A 332 10.62 14.25 21.38
N ALA A 333 10.88 15.04 22.41
CA ALA A 333 10.05 15.07 23.60
C ALA A 333 8.59 15.40 23.23
N ASN A 334 7.64 14.72 23.83
CA ASN A 334 6.20 14.81 23.59
C ASN A 334 5.73 14.30 22.20
N ARG A 335 6.59 13.59 21.45
CA ARG A 335 6.32 13.14 20.06
C ARG A 335 6.75 11.70 19.81
N SER A 336 6.70 10.85 20.83
CA SER A 336 7.14 9.46 20.70
C SER A 336 6.41 8.69 19.60
N ASN A 337 5.10 8.93 19.41
CA ASN A 337 4.28 8.38 18.34
C ASN A 337 4.77 8.84 16.94
N TYR A 338 5.05 10.11 16.78
CA TYR A 338 5.56 10.69 15.53
C TYR A 338 6.99 10.22 15.24
N ALA A 339 7.87 10.24 16.25
CA ALA A 339 9.24 9.76 16.13
C ALA A 339 9.29 8.28 15.72
N ALA A 340 8.48 7.44 16.37
CA ALA A 340 8.36 6.03 16.03
C ALA A 340 7.86 5.82 14.58
N ALA A 341 6.84 6.57 14.15
CA ALA A 341 6.32 6.49 12.80
C ALA A 341 7.36 6.91 11.74
N LYS A 342 8.11 7.99 12.00
CA LYS A 342 9.12 8.51 11.07
C LYS A 342 10.35 7.63 10.99
N GLU A 343 10.75 6.99 12.09
CA GLU A 343 11.83 5.98 12.07
C GLU A 343 11.34 4.68 11.42
N GLY A 344 10.11 4.27 11.66
CA GLY A 344 9.48 3.16 10.93
C GLY A 344 9.45 3.39 9.41
N LEU A 345 9.24 4.64 8.98
CA LEU A 345 9.27 5.03 7.56
C LEU A 345 10.68 4.89 6.96
N VAL A 346 11.73 5.08 7.75
CA VAL A 346 13.14 4.83 7.35
C VAL A 346 13.35 3.33 7.07
N GLY A 347 12.88 2.45 7.96
CA GLY A 347 12.93 1.00 7.77
C GLY A 347 12.14 0.57 6.52
N LEU A 348 10.92 1.08 6.37
CA LEU A 348 10.08 0.84 5.19
C LEU A 348 10.78 1.27 3.89
N THR A 349 11.42 2.46 3.89
CA THR A 349 12.16 2.97 2.72
C THR A 349 13.27 2.02 2.28
N ARG A 350 14.06 1.51 3.23
CA ARG A 350 15.16 0.59 2.94
C ARG A 350 14.68 -0.75 2.40
N SER A 351 13.65 -1.34 3.01
CA SER A 351 13.08 -2.62 2.57
C SER A 351 12.44 -2.48 1.18
N ALA A 352 11.61 -1.46 0.98
CA ALA A 352 10.98 -1.20 -0.31
C ALA A 352 12.01 -0.91 -1.43
N ALA A 353 13.12 -0.26 -1.11
CA ALA A 353 14.20 -0.04 -2.06
C ALA A 353 14.84 -1.35 -2.55
N LEU A 354 15.07 -2.30 -1.66
CA LEU A 354 15.59 -3.63 -2.01
C LEU A 354 14.62 -4.40 -2.91
N GLU A 355 13.32 -4.40 -2.56
CA GLU A 355 12.29 -5.12 -3.30
C GLU A 355 12.02 -4.53 -4.70
N MET A 356 12.11 -3.19 -4.83
CA MET A 356 11.64 -2.50 -6.03
C MET A 356 12.77 -2.07 -6.98
N ALA A 357 14.05 -2.16 -6.58
CA ALA A 357 15.17 -1.72 -7.40
C ALA A 357 15.23 -2.45 -8.75
N GLY A 358 15.00 -3.78 -8.76
CA GLY A 358 14.97 -4.60 -9.97
C GLY A 358 13.79 -4.27 -10.91
N LEU A 359 12.74 -3.61 -10.40
CA LEU A 359 11.61 -3.14 -11.18
C LEU A 359 11.84 -1.74 -11.80
N GLY A 360 13.03 -1.15 -11.65
CA GLY A 360 13.34 0.20 -12.12
C GLY A 360 12.78 1.31 -11.22
N ILE A 361 12.40 0.99 -9.98
CA ILE A 361 11.84 1.94 -9.01
C ILE A 361 12.92 2.29 -7.97
N ARG A 362 13.12 3.58 -7.72
CA ARG A 362 14.02 4.08 -6.67
C ARG A 362 13.19 4.60 -5.51
N VAL A 363 13.52 4.15 -4.30
CA VAL A 363 12.81 4.51 -3.07
C VAL A 363 13.80 5.15 -2.10
N ASN A 364 13.58 6.42 -1.77
CA ASN A 364 14.44 7.18 -0.87
C ASN A 364 13.59 7.95 0.15
N ALA A 365 14.23 8.45 1.19
CA ALA A 365 13.62 9.37 2.14
C ALA A 365 14.46 10.64 2.29
N VAL A 366 13.80 11.73 2.60
CA VAL A 366 14.41 12.99 3.01
C VAL A 366 14.02 13.23 4.46
N SER A 367 14.98 13.60 5.29
CA SER A 367 14.76 13.87 6.72
C SER A 367 14.95 15.36 7.01
N PRO A 368 13.87 16.18 6.92
CA PRO A 368 13.93 17.60 7.25
C PRO A 368 14.18 17.83 8.74
N GLY A 369 14.99 18.83 9.07
CA GLY A 369 15.06 19.39 10.39
C GLY A 369 14.00 20.47 10.62
N PHE A 370 14.36 21.59 11.23
CA PHE A 370 13.44 22.71 11.45
C PHE A 370 13.25 23.54 10.17
N ILE A 371 12.07 23.40 9.55
CA ILE A 371 11.70 24.10 8.30
C ILE A 371 10.68 25.20 8.60
N GLU A 372 10.84 26.36 7.96
CA GLU A 372 9.86 27.46 8.03
C GLU A 372 8.47 26.99 7.61
N SER A 373 7.50 27.15 8.49
CA SER A 373 6.11 26.73 8.30
C SER A 373 5.20 27.43 9.31
N PRO A 374 3.88 27.44 9.14
CA PRO A 374 2.96 27.92 10.18
C PRO A 374 3.18 27.24 11.54
N MET A 375 3.67 26.02 11.55
CA MET A 375 3.98 25.27 12.77
C MET A 375 5.20 25.84 13.50
N THR A 376 6.29 26.17 12.80
CA THR A 376 7.50 26.74 13.38
C THR A 376 7.33 28.23 13.71
N ALA A 377 6.43 28.94 13.03
CA ALA A 377 6.09 30.33 13.33
C ALA A 377 5.51 30.52 14.75
N ASN A 378 4.89 29.48 15.31
CA ASN A 378 4.31 29.50 16.65
C ASN A 378 5.33 29.19 17.78
N ILE A 379 6.60 28.93 17.47
CA ILE A 379 7.65 28.69 18.48
C ILE A 379 7.96 30.03 19.19
N PRO A 380 7.91 30.08 20.52
CA PRO A 380 8.23 31.29 21.26
C PRO A 380 9.64 31.81 20.94
N PRO A 381 9.85 33.16 20.85
CA PRO A 381 11.13 33.75 20.43
C PRO A 381 12.35 33.28 21.24
N ALA A 382 12.19 33.09 22.55
CA ALA A 382 13.27 32.57 23.39
C ALA A 382 13.68 31.14 22.98
N LYS A 383 12.69 30.26 22.78
CA LYS A 383 12.93 28.88 22.34
C LYS A 383 13.47 28.83 20.92
N MET A 384 13.03 29.73 20.04
CA MET A 384 13.56 29.86 18.69
C MET A 384 15.06 30.19 18.68
N LYS A 385 15.52 31.08 19.58
CA LYS A 385 16.96 31.36 19.71
C LYS A 385 17.77 30.11 20.07
N ASP A 386 17.23 29.26 20.94
CA ASP A 386 17.89 28.01 21.35
C ASP A 386 17.90 27.00 20.20
N VAL A 387 16.83 26.89 19.44
CA VAL A 387 16.78 26.08 18.21
C VAL A 387 17.86 26.55 17.22
N LEU A 388 17.91 27.83 16.93
CA LEU A 388 18.91 28.40 15.99
C LEU A 388 20.36 28.23 16.46
N ARG A 389 20.61 28.18 17.78
CA ARG A 389 21.94 27.88 18.33
C ARG A 389 22.36 26.43 18.08
N GLN A 390 21.41 25.50 18.06
CA GLN A 390 21.68 24.08 17.81
C GLN A 390 21.94 23.79 16.34
N ILE A 391 21.36 24.57 15.43
CA ILE A 391 21.55 24.40 13.97
C ILE A 391 22.90 25.05 13.56
N PRO A 392 23.88 24.31 13.05
CA PRO A 392 25.17 24.86 12.63
C PRO A 392 25.08 25.99 11.61
N THR A 393 24.16 25.90 10.64
CA THR A 393 23.93 26.97 9.64
C THR A 393 23.18 28.20 10.20
N ARG A 394 22.77 28.18 11.48
CA ARG A 394 22.17 29.32 12.20
C ARG A 394 20.88 29.86 11.56
N ARG A 395 20.20 29.10 10.76
CA ARG A 395 18.89 29.43 10.18
C ARG A 395 17.96 28.24 10.17
N LEU A 396 16.67 28.49 10.07
CA LEU A 396 15.72 27.47 9.66
C LEU A 396 15.94 27.12 8.18
N GLY A 397 15.60 25.90 7.80
CA GLY A 397 15.46 25.52 6.40
C GLY A 397 14.21 26.16 5.81
N LYS A 398 14.22 26.40 4.52
CA LYS A 398 13.01 26.81 3.77
C LYS A 398 12.34 25.59 3.14
N PRO A 399 11.04 25.63 2.87
CA PRO A 399 10.37 24.60 2.09
C PRO A 399 11.06 24.28 0.76
N GLU A 400 11.64 25.30 0.12
CA GLU A 400 12.40 25.19 -1.13
C GLU A 400 13.70 24.41 -0.96
N ASP A 401 14.36 24.48 0.21
CA ASP A 401 15.55 23.67 0.50
C ASP A 401 15.18 22.18 0.42
N VAL A 402 14.03 21.79 0.99
CA VAL A 402 13.51 20.41 0.95
C VAL A 402 13.09 20.02 -0.46
N ALA A 403 12.35 20.91 -1.14
CA ALA A 403 11.85 20.67 -2.49
C ALA A 403 12.96 20.45 -3.51
N ALA A 404 14.08 21.15 -3.39
CA ALA A 404 15.24 20.99 -4.26
C ALA A 404 15.82 19.57 -4.19
N LEU A 405 16.01 19.02 -2.98
CA LEU A 405 16.50 17.66 -2.78
C LEU A 405 15.49 16.62 -3.24
N VAL A 406 14.20 16.77 -2.91
CA VAL A 406 13.15 15.87 -3.39
C VAL A 406 13.12 15.83 -4.92
N ALA A 407 13.20 16.99 -5.57
CA ALA A 407 13.20 17.07 -7.03
C ALA A 407 14.45 16.46 -7.67
N PHE A 408 15.62 16.54 -7.04
CA PHE A 408 16.80 15.80 -7.45
C PHE A 408 16.59 14.29 -7.34
N LEU A 409 16.10 13.79 -6.22
CA LEU A 409 15.83 12.35 -6.02
C LEU A 409 14.74 11.80 -6.96
N CYS A 410 13.87 12.68 -7.48
CA CYS A 410 12.86 12.33 -8.47
C CYS A 410 13.36 12.41 -9.92
N SER A 411 14.57 12.87 -10.16
CA SER A 411 15.17 13.00 -11.49
C SER A 411 15.92 11.74 -11.92
N ASP A 412 16.35 11.71 -13.19
CA ASP A 412 17.19 10.64 -13.73
C ASP A 412 18.65 10.73 -13.24
N GLU A 413 19.09 11.91 -12.81
CA GLU A 413 20.41 12.13 -12.21
C GLU A 413 20.60 11.32 -10.92
N ALA A 414 19.50 10.96 -10.23
CA ALA A 414 19.49 10.14 -9.03
C ALA A 414 19.25 8.64 -9.30
N ASP A 415 19.42 8.18 -10.55
CA ASP A 415 19.05 6.78 -10.91
C ASP A 415 19.87 5.72 -10.17
N TYR A 416 21.05 6.05 -9.65
CA TYR A 416 21.86 5.12 -8.86
C TYR A 416 21.70 5.30 -7.34
N ILE A 417 20.71 6.13 -6.90
CA ILE A 417 20.43 6.41 -5.48
C ILE A 417 19.12 5.72 -5.10
N THR A 418 19.20 4.71 -4.22
CA THR A 418 18.03 4.04 -3.65
C THR A 418 18.31 3.56 -2.23
N GLY A 419 17.28 3.48 -1.38
CA GLY A 419 17.38 3.07 0.02
C GLY A 419 18.01 4.13 0.95
N GLN A 420 18.26 5.34 0.44
CA GLN A 420 18.94 6.38 1.19
C GLN A 420 17.96 7.24 2.00
N VAL A 421 18.43 7.69 3.17
CA VAL A 421 17.75 8.66 4.02
C VAL A 421 18.67 9.87 4.15
N ILE A 422 18.31 10.95 3.47
CA ILE A 422 19.20 12.12 3.36
C ILE A 422 18.66 13.24 4.27
N PRO A 423 19.43 13.64 5.31
CA PRO A 423 19.03 14.76 6.17
C PRO A 423 19.15 16.09 5.42
N ILE A 424 18.22 16.99 5.70
CA ILE A 424 18.26 18.38 5.23
C ILE A 424 17.87 19.28 6.41
N ASP A 425 18.84 19.49 7.29
CA ASP A 425 18.64 19.98 8.65
C ASP A 425 19.66 21.07 9.06
N GLY A 426 20.45 21.57 8.11
CA GLY A 426 21.47 22.58 8.37
C GLY A 426 22.62 22.09 9.25
N GLY A 427 22.83 20.76 9.32
CA GLY A 427 23.85 20.12 10.12
C GLY A 427 23.42 19.83 11.57
N LEU A 428 22.12 19.90 11.88
CA LEU A 428 21.60 19.62 13.22
C LEU A 428 21.89 18.19 13.67
N CYS A 429 21.83 17.24 12.74
CA CYS A 429 22.04 15.83 13.00
C CYS A 429 23.14 15.29 12.06
N MET A 430 24.38 15.40 12.52
CA MET A 430 25.56 14.88 11.81
C MET A 430 25.93 13.51 12.37
N ALA A 431 25.62 12.41 11.67
CA ALA A 431 26.20 11.09 11.87
C ALA A 431 25.62 10.03 10.96
#